data_5d106f2b4a8959f7254157bae8cb0d0a
#
_entry.id   5d106f2b4a8959f7254157bae8cb0d0a
#
_cell.length_a   1.000
_cell.length_b   1.000
_cell.length_c   1.000
_cell.angle_alpha   90.00
_cell.angle_beta   90.00
_cell.angle_gamma   90.00
#
_symmetry.space_group_name_H-M   'P 1'
#
loop_
_entity.id
_entity.type
_entity.pdbx_description
1 polymer ?
#
loop_
_entity_poly.entity_id
_entity_poly.type
_entity_poly.pdbx_seq_one_letter_code
_entity_poly.pdbx_strand_id
1 'polypeptide(L)'
;MEDDVDMKKIAVITGASSGLGREFALQIARHYKTVQEIWIIARRTDRLDNLKKEIKEISDKTVRVLTLDLSKQSDIDFYKKLLERQHAGIRVLVNAAGFGVMGHVDKISYEDSVDMVDLNCRALIA
;
A
#
# COMPACT_ATOMS: atom_id res chain seq x y z
N MET A 1 -18.53 12.60 7.56
CA MET A 1 -18.15 12.52 8.96
C MET A 1 -17.05 13.50 9.25
N GLU A 2 -17.09 14.13 10.40
CA GLU A 2 -16.12 15.16 10.76
C GLU A 2 -14.69 14.64 10.74
N ASP A 3 -14.49 13.39 11.14
CA ASP A 3 -13.16 12.77 11.19
C ASP A 3 -12.52 12.62 9.81
N ASP A 4 -13.32 12.47 8.76
CA ASP A 4 -12.80 12.31 7.41
C ASP A 4 -12.17 13.59 6.87
N VAL A 5 -12.63 14.75 7.33
CA VAL A 5 -12.14 16.04 6.85
C VAL A 5 -10.70 16.28 7.30
N ASP A 6 -10.37 15.84 8.53
CA ASP A 6 -9.05 16.07 9.11
C ASP A 6 -8.08 14.94 8.84
N MET A 7 -8.52 13.84 8.25
CA MET A 7 -7.65 12.74 7.94
C MET A 7 -6.72 13.06 6.77
N LYS A 8 -5.47 12.65 6.91
CA LYS A 8 -4.50 12.69 5.82
C LYS A 8 -4.94 11.70 4.75
N LYS A 9 -5.07 12.17 3.54
CA LYS A 9 -5.53 11.32 2.43
C LYS A 9 -4.34 10.60 1.81
N ILE A 10 -4.32 9.29 1.93
CA ILE A 10 -3.19 8.49 1.46
C ILE A 10 -3.60 7.45 0.44
N ALA A 11 -2.64 7.06 -0.37
CA ALA A 11 -2.69 5.86 -1.20
C ALA A 11 -1.74 4.84 -0.59
N VAL A 12 -2.17 3.59 -0.50
CA VAL A 12 -1.35 2.50 0.00
C VAL A 12 -1.14 1.51 -1.13
N ILE A 13 0.12 1.22 -1.44
CA ILE A 13 0.46 0.24 -2.45
C ILE A 13 1.31 -0.85 -1.80
N THR A 14 0.78 -2.05 -1.72
CA THR A 14 1.53 -3.22 -1.26
C THR A 14 2.16 -3.90 -2.46
N GLY A 15 3.30 -4.58 -2.26
CA GLY A 15 4.02 -5.18 -3.37
C GLY A 15 4.59 -4.15 -4.33
N ALA A 16 4.97 -2.99 -3.80
CA ALA A 16 5.40 -1.85 -4.61
C ALA A 16 6.82 -1.99 -5.17
N SER A 17 7.56 -3.02 -4.76
CA SER A 17 8.97 -3.14 -5.14
C SER A 17 9.20 -3.50 -6.61
N SER A 18 8.22 -4.02 -7.30
CA SER A 18 8.39 -4.43 -8.69
C SER A 18 7.06 -4.56 -9.42
N GLY A 19 7.16 -4.64 -10.75
CA GLY A 19 6.04 -4.97 -11.61
C GLY A 19 4.86 -4.04 -11.48
N LEU A 20 3.69 -4.63 -11.35
CA LEU A 20 2.42 -3.91 -11.39
C LEU A 20 2.26 -2.93 -10.21
N GLY A 21 2.68 -3.32 -9.01
CA GLY A 21 2.59 -2.45 -7.84
C GLY A 21 3.41 -1.18 -8.02
N ARG A 22 4.61 -1.32 -8.54
CA ARG A 22 5.49 -0.19 -8.84
C ARG A 22 4.86 0.76 -9.86
N GLU A 23 4.30 0.21 -10.91
CA GLU A 23 3.67 1.02 -11.96
C GLU A 23 2.44 1.76 -11.42
N PHE A 24 1.62 1.11 -10.60
CA PHE A 24 0.48 1.77 -9.96
C PHE A 24 0.92 2.95 -9.10
N ALA A 25 2.01 2.79 -8.34
CA ALA A 25 2.51 3.88 -7.50
C ALA A 25 2.88 5.09 -8.36
N LEU A 26 3.54 4.87 -9.49
CA LEU A 26 3.92 5.96 -10.39
C LEU A 26 2.69 6.63 -11.01
N GLN A 27 1.69 5.86 -11.40
CA GLN A 27 0.46 6.40 -11.98
C GLN A 27 -0.32 7.22 -10.95
N ILE A 28 -0.40 6.75 -9.73
CA ILE A 28 -1.08 7.49 -8.66
C ILE A 28 -0.34 8.79 -8.37
N ALA A 29 0.99 8.75 -8.36
CA ALA A 29 1.80 9.95 -8.15
C ALA A 29 1.51 11.02 -9.21
N ARG A 30 1.31 10.61 -10.46
CA ARG A 30 1.05 11.53 -11.57
C ARG A 30 -0.38 12.07 -11.60
N HIS A 31 -1.36 11.23 -11.29
CA HIS A 31 -2.75 11.51 -11.68
C HIS A 31 -3.71 11.72 -10.53
N TYR A 32 -3.41 11.28 -9.32
CA TYR A 32 -4.35 11.37 -8.20
C TYR A 32 -4.08 12.60 -7.34
N LYS A 33 -4.71 13.71 -7.68
CA LYS A 33 -4.50 14.98 -7.00
C LYS A 33 -5.07 15.00 -5.58
N THR A 34 -6.06 14.16 -5.29
CA THR A 34 -6.69 14.12 -3.98
C THR A 34 -5.87 13.38 -2.93
N VAL A 35 -4.87 12.63 -3.35
CA VAL A 35 -3.98 11.90 -2.45
C VAL A 35 -2.80 12.79 -2.09
N GLN A 36 -2.58 12.97 -0.80
CA GLN A 36 -1.50 13.83 -0.29
C GLN A 36 -0.21 13.06 -0.05
N GLU A 37 -0.32 11.79 0.28
CA GLU A 37 0.82 10.96 0.66
C GLU A 37 0.67 9.56 0.07
N ILE A 38 1.77 8.97 -0.36
CA ILE A 38 1.80 7.62 -0.91
C ILE A 38 2.62 6.73 0.01
N TRP A 39 2.03 5.65 0.47
CA TRP A 39 2.70 4.65 1.28
C TRP A 39 3.03 3.45 0.40
N ILE A 40 4.32 3.19 0.23
CA ILE A 40 4.79 2.07 -0.57
C ILE A 40 5.36 0.99 0.35
N ILE A 41 4.80 -0.20 0.24
CA ILE A 41 5.07 -1.30 1.16
C ILE A 41 5.61 -2.50 0.38
N ALA A 42 6.74 -3.02 0.80
CA ALA A 42 7.32 -4.25 0.26
C ALA A 42 8.38 -4.75 1.22
N ARG A 43 8.93 -5.92 0.92
CA ARG A 43 9.97 -6.53 1.76
C ARG A 43 11.38 -6.04 1.44
N ARG A 44 11.58 -5.36 0.31
CA ARG A 44 12.91 -4.95 -0.17
C ARG A 44 13.08 -3.44 -0.13
N THR A 45 13.86 -3.00 0.83
CA THR A 45 14.09 -1.57 1.07
C THR A 45 14.75 -0.88 -0.13
N ASP A 46 15.74 -1.52 -0.74
CA ASP A 46 16.50 -0.93 -1.85
C ASP A 46 15.58 -0.56 -3.02
N ARG A 47 14.65 -1.43 -3.35
CA ARG A 47 13.70 -1.18 -4.44
C ARG A 47 12.70 -0.09 -4.08
N LEU A 48 12.25 -0.07 -2.83
CA LEU A 48 11.34 0.98 -2.36
C LEU A 48 12.01 2.35 -2.37
N ASP A 49 13.26 2.42 -1.97
CA ASP A 49 14.02 3.67 -1.99
C ASP A 49 14.18 4.19 -3.41
N ASN A 50 14.44 3.30 -4.36
CA ASN A 50 14.51 3.68 -5.77
C ASN A 50 13.18 4.19 -6.28
N LEU A 51 12.08 3.53 -5.93
CA LEU A 51 10.74 3.97 -6.33
C LEU A 51 10.41 5.33 -5.72
N LYS A 52 10.76 5.55 -4.46
CA LYS A 52 10.57 6.86 -3.82
C LYS A 52 11.27 7.95 -4.60
N LYS A 53 12.52 7.72 -5.02
CA LYS A 53 13.26 8.70 -5.82
C LYS A 53 12.55 9.02 -7.12
N GLU A 54 12.05 8.00 -7.82
CA GLU A 54 11.33 8.20 -9.07
C GLU A 54 10.04 8.99 -8.85
N ILE A 55 9.30 8.67 -7.80
CA ILE A 55 8.07 9.41 -7.47
C ILE A 55 8.38 10.88 -7.18
N LYS A 56 9.44 11.14 -6.43
CA LYS A 56 9.82 12.52 -6.07
C LYS A 56 10.23 13.34 -7.28
N GLU A 57 10.66 12.71 -8.36
CA GLU A 57 10.97 13.42 -9.61
C GLU A 57 9.73 13.90 -10.35
N ILE A 58 8.59 13.23 -10.15
CA ILE A 58 7.37 13.51 -10.92
C ILE A 58 6.22 14.05 -10.07
N SER A 59 6.39 14.15 -8.76
CA SER A 59 5.31 14.55 -7.86
C SER A 59 5.86 15.17 -6.59
N ASP A 60 5.08 16.09 -6.03
CA ASP A 60 5.40 16.73 -4.74
C ASP A 60 4.82 15.96 -3.56
N LYS A 61 4.12 14.86 -3.81
CA LYS A 61 3.51 14.09 -2.74
C LYS A 61 4.57 13.51 -1.80
N THR A 62 4.23 13.45 -0.53
CA THR A 62 5.08 12.78 0.46
C THR A 62 5.04 11.27 0.20
N VAL A 63 6.19 10.62 0.25
CA VAL A 63 6.30 9.18 0.05
C VAL A 63 6.84 8.55 1.33
N ARG A 64 6.08 7.61 1.87
CA ARG A 64 6.51 6.85 3.04
C ARG A 64 6.89 5.44 2.61
N VAL A 65 8.12 5.08 2.90
CA VAL A 65 8.66 3.75 2.61
C VAL A 65 8.46 2.86 3.83
N LEU A 66 7.76 1.75 3.64
CA LEU A 66 7.53 0.78 4.70
C LEU A 66 8.06 -0.58 4.28
N THR A 67 9.18 -0.99 4.86
CA THR A 67 9.74 -2.31 4.61
C THR A 67 9.08 -3.28 5.57
N LEU A 68 8.02 -3.91 5.11
CA LEU A 68 7.19 -4.80 5.91
C LEU A 68 6.85 -6.07 5.14
N ASP A 69 6.71 -7.16 5.87
CA ASP A 69 6.16 -8.42 5.36
C ASP A 69 4.74 -8.56 5.91
N LEU A 70 3.75 -8.23 5.09
CA LEU A 70 2.36 -8.23 5.52
C LEU A 70 1.75 -9.62 5.68
N SER A 71 2.54 -10.68 5.47
CA SER A 71 2.14 -12.02 5.89
C SER A 71 2.36 -12.24 7.39
N LYS A 72 3.13 -11.37 8.03
CA LYS A 72 3.42 -11.46 9.46
C LYS A 72 2.49 -10.56 10.26
N GLN A 73 1.89 -11.13 11.30
CA GLN A 73 0.96 -10.38 12.15
C GLN A 73 1.61 -9.16 12.81
N SER A 74 2.86 -9.29 13.23
CA SER A 74 3.58 -8.18 13.85
C SER A 74 3.74 -6.99 12.91
N ASP A 75 3.97 -7.25 11.63
CA ASP A 75 4.10 -6.19 10.63
C ASP A 75 2.75 -5.56 10.29
N ILE A 76 1.70 -6.36 10.26
CA ILE A 76 0.34 -5.85 10.11
C ILE A 76 -0.01 -4.92 11.28
N ASP A 77 0.31 -5.33 12.50
CA ASP A 77 0.03 -4.53 13.69
C ASP A 77 0.80 -3.21 13.67
N PHE A 78 2.04 -3.25 13.22
CA PHE A 78 2.84 -2.03 13.04
C PHE A 78 2.18 -1.08 12.06
N TYR A 79 1.75 -1.59 10.92
CA TYR A 79 1.07 -0.82 9.89
C TYR A 79 -0.22 -0.18 10.41
N LYS A 80 -1.02 -0.96 11.14
CA LYS A 80 -2.25 -0.45 11.75
C LYS A 80 -1.99 0.70 12.70
N LYS A 81 -1.02 0.54 13.59
CA LYS A 81 -0.65 1.58 14.54
C LYS A 81 -0.16 2.83 13.84
N LEU A 82 0.58 2.65 12.76
CA LEU A 82 1.07 3.79 12.00
C LEU A 82 -0.07 4.56 11.34
N LEU A 83 -1.07 3.87 10.80
CA LEU A 83 -2.26 4.51 10.26
C LEU A 83 -2.96 5.36 11.31
N GLU A 84 -3.11 4.83 12.51
CA GLU A 84 -3.74 5.55 13.63
C GLU A 84 -2.92 6.76 14.03
N ARG A 85 -1.61 6.60 14.22
CA ARG A 85 -0.73 7.70 14.61
C ARG A 85 -0.71 8.83 13.61
N GLN A 86 -0.72 8.50 12.33
CA GLN A 86 -0.66 9.48 11.26
C GLN A 86 -2.03 10.05 10.94
N HIS A 87 -3.07 9.55 11.60
CA HIS A 87 -4.45 9.94 11.31
C HIS A 87 -4.74 9.85 9.82
N ALA A 88 -4.38 8.71 9.25
CA ALA A 88 -4.42 8.50 7.81
C ALA A 88 -5.72 7.86 7.35
N GLY A 89 -6.32 8.43 6.30
CA GLY A 89 -7.48 7.86 5.64
C GLY A 89 -7.08 7.31 4.29
N ILE A 90 -7.28 6.01 4.09
CA ILE A 90 -6.92 5.36 2.84
C ILE A 90 -7.95 5.70 1.77
N ARG A 91 -7.51 6.37 0.71
CA ARG A 91 -8.35 6.70 -0.45
C ARG A 91 -8.18 5.71 -1.58
N VAL A 92 -6.97 5.18 -1.72
CA VAL A 92 -6.65 4.19 -2.75
C VAL A 92 -5.84 3.08 -2.11
N LEU A 93 -6.26 1.85 -2.30
CA LEU A 93 -5.51 0.69 -1.84
C LEU A 93 -5.24 -0.21 -3.04
N VAL A 94 -3.95 -0.38 -3.36
CA VAL A 94 -3.51 -1.32 -4.38
C VAL A 94 -2.81 -2.48 -3.70
N ASN A 95 -3.42 -3.65 -3.75
CA ASN A 95 -2.82 -4.84 -3.17
C ASN A 95 -2.16 -5.68 -4.26
N ALA A 96 -0.90 -5.37 -4.54
CA ALA A 96 -0.08 -6.11 -5.50
C ALA A 96 0.87 -7.08 -4.82
N ALA A 97 0.83 -7.17 -3.49
CA ALA A 97 1.69 -8.06 -2.72
C ALA A 97 1.16 -9.50 -2.68
N GLY A 98 -0.01 -9.75 -3.26
CA GLY A 98 -0.64 -11.06 -3.18
C GLY A 98 0.37 -12.17 -3.46
N PHE A 99 0.63 -12.98 -2.54
CA PHE A 99 1.48 -14.18 -2.47
C PHE A 99 2.20 -14.63 -3.75
N GLY A 100 2.38 -13.73 -4.70
CA GLY A 100 2.91 -14.08 -6.02
C GLY A 100 1.95 -14.89 -6.87
N VAL A 101 0.71 -15.04 -6.44
CA VAL A 101 -0.29 -15.80 -7.18
C VAL A 101 -0.89 -14.90 -8.25
N MET A 102 -0.49 -15.17 -9.48
CA MET A 102 -0.99 -14.48 -10.65
C MET A 102 -1.83 -15.46 -11.45
N GLY A 103 -3.08 -15.14 -11.70
CA GLY A 103 -3.93 -16.01 -12.45
C GLY A 103 -5.40 -15.71 -12.26
N HIS A 104 -6.25 -16.54 -12.85
CA HIS A 104 -7.67 -16.42 -12.68
C HIS A 104 -8.08 -16.84 -11.28
N VAL A 105 -9.12 -16.22 -10.76
CA VAL A 105 -9.61 -16.48 -9.41
C VAL A 105 -9.90 -17.97 -9.17
N ASP A 106 -10.40 -18.66 -10.18
CA ASP A 106 -10.69 -20.09 -10.10
C ASP A 106 -9.45 -20.98 -9.96
N LYS A 107 -8.27 -20.44 -10.25
CA LYS A 107 -6.99 -21.15 -10.13
C LYS A 107 -6.24 -20.79 -8.87
N ILE A 108 -6.72 -19.81 -8.12
CA ILE A 108 -6.10 -19.39 -6.87
C ILE A 108 -6.69 -20.28 -5.77
N SER A 109 -5.83 -20.80 -4.89
CA SER A 109 -6.31 -21.66 -3.81
C SER A 109 -7.23 -20.88 -2.86
N TYR A 110 -8.12 -21.61 -2.20
CA TYR A 110 -9.02 -21.01 -1.22
C TYR A 110 -8.24 -20.28 -0.11
N GLU A 111 -7.16 -20.89 0.36
CA GLU A 111 -6.33 -20.31 1.41
C GLU A 111 -5.70 -19.00 0.95
N ASP A 112 -5.14 -18.96 -0.25
CA ASP A 112 -4.55 -17.74 -0.81
C ASP A 112 -5.60 -16.64 -0.95
N SER A 113 -6.80 -16.99 -1.39
CA SER A 113 -7.90 -16.02 -1.54
C SER A 113 -8.32 -15.45 -0.19
N VAL A 114 -8.45 -16.32 0.83
CA VAL A 114 -8.81 -15.89 2.18
C VAL A 114 -7.74 -14.99 2.77
N ASP A 115 -6.47 -15.36 2.60
CA ASP A 115 -5.36 -14.56 3.12
C ASP A 115 -5.30 -13.19 2.45
N MET A 116 -5.53 -13.10 1.16
CA MET A 116 -5.58 -11.83 0.45
C MET A 116 -6.72 -10.95 0.94
N VAL A 117 -7.90 -11.53 1.12
CA VAL A 117 -9.06 -10.80 1.65
C VAL A 117 -8.80 -10.36 3.09
N ASP A 118 -8.27 -11.25 3.91
CA ASP A 118 -7.97 -10.95 5.30
C ASP A 118 -6.98 -9.79 5.41
N LEU A 119 -5.92 -9.83 4.60
CA LEU A 119 -4.92 -8.76 4.55
C LEU A 119 -5.56 -7.42 4.18
N ASN A 120 -6.36 -7.40 3.12
CA ASN A 120 -7.06 -6.20 2.68
C ASN A 120 -8.02 -5.68 3.74
N CYS A 121 -8.83 -6.56 4.31
CA CYS A 121 -9.80 -6.18 5.33
C CYS A 121 -9.10 -5.63 6.57
N ARG A 122 -8.03 -6.27 7.02
CA ARG A 122 -7.27 -5.81 8.18
C ARG A 122 -6.67 -4.44 7.92
N ALA A 123 -6.11 -4.23 6.74
CA ALA A 123 -5.52 -2.95 6.37
C ALA A 123 -6.55 -1.82 6.35
N LEU A 124 -7.77 -2.11 5.89
CA LEU A 124 -8.84 -1.11 5.82
C LEU A 124 -9.48 -0.82 7.17
N ILE A 125 -9.61 -1.82 8.01
CA ILE A 125 -10.26 -1.69 9.31
C ILE A 125 -9.32 -1.04 10.33
N ALA A 126 -8.03 -1.15 10.09
CA ALA A 126 -7.04 -0.52 10.94
C ALA A 126 -7.23 0.97 11.01
#